data_2aaa0a01a25ea180e46c470132e42397
#
_entry.id   2aaa0a01a25ea180e46c470132e42397
#
_cell.length_a   1.000
_cell.length_b   1.000
_cell.length_c   1.000
_cell.angle_alpha   90.00
_cell.angle_beta   90.00
_cell.angle_gamma   90.00
#
_symmetry.space_group_name_H-M   'P 1'
#
loop_
_entity.id
_entity.type
_entity.pdbx_description
1 polymer ?
#
loop_
_entity_poly.entity_id
_entity_poly.type
_entity_poly.pdbx_seq_one_letter_code
_entity_poly.pdbx_strand_id
1 'polypeptide(L)'
;MLPTLRAGDRLLVRYDVPPRAGQVVVVRFPDGTLAVKRATVRDGAGWWVERDNPREGTDSATVGTISDTDVLAVALGRVWPRPRRL
;
A
#
# COMPACT_ATOMS: atom_id res chain seq x y z
N MET A 1 0.91 0.01 9.16
CA MET A 1 2.12 -0.66 8.67
C MET A 1 3.30 -0.43 9.59
N LEU A 2 3.45 -1.26 10.58
CA LEU A 2 4.62 -1.23 11.44
C LEU A 2 5.63 -2.27 10.95
N PRO A 3 6.94 -1.99 11.02
CA PRO A 3 7.55 -0.80 11.61
C PRO A 3 7.62 0.41 10.68
N THR A 4 7.23 0.27 9.42
CA THR A 4 7.43 1.31 8.41
C THR A 4 6.61 2.56 8.68
N LEU A 5 5.31 2.37 8.97
CA LEU A 5 4.37 3.47 9.16
C LEU A 5 3.49 3.22 10.38
N ARG A 6 3.04 4.31 11.00
CA ARG A 6 2.13 4.28 12.16
C ARG A 6 0.93 5.17 11.88
N ALA A 7 -0.16 4.92 12.60
CA ALA A 7 -1.32 5.80 12.57
C ALA A 7 -0.91 7.25 12.88
N GLY A 8 -1.40 8.19 12.10
CA GLY A 8 -1.05 9.60 12.24
C GLY A 8 0.13 10.05 11.39
N ASP A 9 0.89 9.13 10.81
CA ASP A 9 1.94 9.50 9.87
C ASP A 9 1.34 10.18 8.64
N ARG A 10 2.02 11.21 8.15
CA ARG A 10 1.63 11.89 6.91
C ARG A 10 2.53 11.43 5.78
N LEU A 11 1.92 11.11 4.64
CA LEU A 11 2.62 10.52 3.52
C LEU A 11 2.62 11.45 2.32
N LEU A 12 3.72 11.42 1.57
CA LEU A 12 3.77 11.97 0.23
C LEU A 12 3.37 10.86 -0.74
N VAL A 13 2.28 11.08 -1.50
CA VAL A 13 1.77 10.08 -2.44
C VAL A 13 1.71 10.66 -3.85
N ARG A 14 1.74 9.77 -4.86
CA ARG A 14 1.50 10.12 -6.26
C ARG A 14 0.33 9.32 -6.79
N TYR A 15 -0.61 10.04 -7.38
CA TYR A 15 -1.75 9.45 -8.06
C TYR A 15 -1.40 9.18 -9.53
N ASP A 16 -2.14 8.27 -10.16
CA ASP A 16 -2.07 8.00 -11.60
C ASP A 16 -0.67 7.58 -12.07
N VAL A 17 0.06 6.90 -11.20
CA VAL A 17 1.38 6.36 -11.50
C VAL A 17 1.32 4.84 -11.31
N PRO A 18 1.74 4.05 -12.31
CA PRO A 18 1.78 2.61 -12.12
C PRO A 18 2.82 2.25 -11.05
N PRO A 19 2.45 1.41 -10.08
CA PRO A 19 3.40 0.98 -9.07
C PRO A 19 4.45 0.03 -9.62
N ARG A 20 5.52 -0.13 -8.88
CA ARG A 20 6.55 -1.15 -9.13
C ARG A 20 6.60 -2.11 -7.96
N ALA A 21 7.03 -3.33 -8.22
CA ALA A 21 7.22 -4.30 -7.16
C ALA A 21 8.14 -3.74 -6.07
N GLY A 22 7.74 -3.91 -4.83
CA GLY A 22 8.46 -3.41 -3.67
C GLY A 22 8.01 -2.02 -3.20
N GLN A 23 7.18 -1.32 -3.96
CA GLN A 23 6.69 -0.01 -3.55
C GLN A 23 5.52 -0.12 -2.58
N VAL A 24 5.42 0.90 -1.72
CA VAL A 24 4.27 1.07 -0.84
C VAL A 24 3.15 1.75 -1.62
N VAL A 25 1.95 1.23 -1.51
CA VAL A 25 0.78 1.73 -2.25
C VAL A 25 -0.39 1.99 -1.31
N VAL A 26 -1.27 2.89 -1.73
CA VAL A 26 -2.57 3.09 -1.10
C VAL A 26 -3.60 2.33 -1.93
N VAL A 27 -4.30 1.41 -1.31
CA VAL A 27 -5.27 0.55 -1.99
C VAL A 27 -6.65 0.65 -1.35
N ARG A 28 -7.68 0.31 -2.14
CA ARG A 28 -9.04 0.12 -1.66
C ARG A 28 -9.33 -1.38 -1.64
N PHE A 29 -9.69 -1.89 -0.47
CA PHE A 29 -10.13 -3.27 -0.34
C PHE A 29 -11.58 -3.44 -0.82
N PRO A 30 -12.02 -4.70 -1.05
CA PRO A 30 -13.38 -4.95 -1.54
C PRO A 30 -14.50 -4.37 -0.66
N ASP A 31 -14.26 -4.22 0.64
CA ASP A 31 -15.23 -3.63 1.58
C ASP A 31 -15.21 -2.09 1.56
N GLY A 32 -14.38 -1.48 0.73
CA GLY A 32 -14.23 -0.03 0.64
C GLY A 32 -13.18 0.57 1.56
N THR A 33 -12.59 -0.22 2.44
CA THR A 33 -11.55 0.26 3.35
C THR A 33 -10.30 0.67 2.58
N LEU A 34 -9.75 1.83 2.91
CA LEU A 34 -8.46 2.27 2.38
C LEU A 34 -7.34 1.77 3.28
N ALA A 35 -6.28 1.30 2.66
CA ALA A 35 -5.15 0.76 3.39
C ALA A 35 -3.83 1.08 2.69
N VAL A 36 -2.75 1.12 3.46
CA VAL A 36 -1.40 1.31 2.96
C VAL A 36 -0.70 -0.04 3.06
N LYS A 37 -0.26 -0.56 1.92
CA LYS A 37 0.32 -1.90 1.81
C LYS A 37 1.54 -1.86 0.90
N ARG A 38 2.29 -2.96 0.87
CA ARG A 38 3.42 -3.11 -0.05
C ARG A 38 2.99 -3.94 -1.25
N ALA A 39 3.17 -3.38 -2.44
CA ALA A 39 2.94 -4.12 -3.68
C ALA A 39 4.12 -5.05 -3.91
N THR A 40 3.87 -6.35 -4.02
CA THR A 40 4.95 -7.34 -4.12
C THR A 40 5.07 -7.95 -5.50
N VAL A 41 3.97 -8.39 -6.10
CA VAL A 41 3.97 -9.08 -7.37
C VAL A 41 2.84 -8.58 -8.24
N ARG A 42 3.14 -8.29 -9.51
CA ARG A 42 2.13 -8.03 -10.52
C ARG A 42 1.36 -9.33 -10.81
N ASP A 43 0.04 -9.26 -10.79
CA ASP A 43 -0.82 -10.41 -11.01
C ASP A 43 -1.94 -10.02 -11.99
N GLY A 44 -1.72 -10.27 -13.27
CA GLY A 44 -2.65 -9.89 -14.32
C GLY A 44 -2.90 -8.39 -14.36
N ALA A 45 -4.17 -7.97 -14.24
CA ALA A 45 -4.55 -6.56 -14.21
C ALA A 45 -4.61 -6.01 -12.79
N GLY A 46 -3.80 -6.52 -11.90
CA GLY A 46 -3.79 -6.10 -10.51
C GLY A 46 -2.47 -6.38 -9.82
N TRP A 47 -2.47 -6.21 -8.51
CA TRP A 47 -1.29 -6.38 -7.67
C TRP A 47 -1.59 -7.25 -6.48
N TRP A 48 -0.66 -8.12 -6.18
CA TRP A 48 -0.60 -8.80 -4.88
C TRP A 48 0.03 -7.83 -3.90
N VAL A 49 -0.64 -7.59 -2.78
CA VAL A 49 -0.14 -6.68 -1.75
C VAL A 49 0.01 -7.40 -0.43
N GLU A 50 1.00 -6.98 0.35
CA GLU A 50 1.31 -7.59 1.63
C GLU A 50 1.49 -6.53 2.70
N ARG A 51 1.14 -6.90 3.93
CA ARG A 51 1.38 -6.06 5.10
C ARG A 51 2.84 -6.19 5.53
N ASP A 52 3.43 -5.09 5.99
CA ASP A 52 4.78 -5.13 6.54
C ASP A 52 4.78 -5.75 7.94
N ASN A 53 3.71 -5.54 8.70
CA ASN A 53 3.56 -6.13 10.02
C ASN A 53 2.64 -7.35 9.94
N PRO A 54 3.17 -8.59 10.16
CA PRO A 54 2.36 -9.79 10.04
C PRO A 54 1.28 -9.92 11.13
N ARG A 55 1.31 -9.08 12.15
CA ARG A 55 0.34 -9.13 13.26
C ARG A 55 -0.84 -8.22 13.06
N GLU A 56 -0.82 -7.35 12.05
CA GLU A 56 -1.85 -6.33 11.85
C GLU A 56 -2.33 -6.32 10.42
N GLY A 57 -3.61 -6.00 10.27
CA GLY A 57 -4.20 -5.70 8.98
C GLY A 57 -4.49 -6.91 8.13
N THR A 58 -4.90 -6.59 6.93
CA THR A 58 -5.31 -7.55 5.90
C THR A 58 -4.41 -7.37 4.69
N ASP A 59 -4.20 -8.42 3.93
CA ASP A 59 -3.45 -8.36 2.69
C ASP A 59 -4.05 -9.30 1.64
N SER A 60 -3.36 -9.47 0.50
CA SER A 60 -3.86 -10.28 -0.60
C SER A 60 -4.03 -11.75 -0.24
N ALA A 61 -3.34 -12.24 0.79
CA ALA A 61 -3.55 -13.62 1.26
C ALA A 61 -4.99 -13.82 1.75
N THR A 62 -5.64 -12.75 2.21
CA THR A 62 -7.04 -12.79 2.67
C THR A 62 -8.01 -12.34 1.59
N VAL A 63 -7.72 -11.24 0.88
CA VAL A 63 -8.66 -10.59 -0.03
C VAL A 63 -8.38 -10.84 -1.51
N GLY A 64 -7.25 -11.47 -1.83
CA GLY A 64 -6.85 -11.71 -3.21
C GLY A 64 -6.15 -10.54 -3.85
N THR A 65 -5.95 -10.62 -5.17
CA THR A 65 -5.31 -9.59 -5.96
C THR A 65 -6.12 -8.29 -5.94
N ILE A 66 -5.43 -7.17 -5.77
CA ILE A 66 -6.06 -5.84 -5.83
C ILE A 66 -6.03 -5.36 -7.29
N SER A 67 -7.19 -5.09 -7.84
CA SER A 67 -7.31 -4.56 -9.21
C SER A 67 -6.56 -3.24 -9.36
N ASP A 68 -6.00 -2.99 -10.54
CA ASP A 68 -5.35 -1.72 -10.85
C ASP A 68 -6.24 -0.51 -10.53
N THR A 69 -7.54 -0.63 -10.73
CA THR A 69 -8.48 0.45 -10.42
C THR A 69 -8.60 0.73 -8.93
N ASP A 70 -8.21 -0.20 -8.09
CA ASP A 70 -8.25 -0.08 -6.63
C ASP A 70 -6.87 0.18 -6.01
N VAL A 71 -5.83 0.28 -6.83
CA VAL A 71 -4.52 0.79 -6.41
C VAL A 71 -4.52 2.29 -6.69
N LEU A 72 -4.76 3.08 -5.67
CA LEU A 72 -5.12 4.50 -5.82
C LEU A 72 -3.90 5.40 -5.97
N ALA A 73 -2.81 5.07 -5.31
CA ALA A 73 -1.62 5.92 -5.29
C ALA A 73 -0.39 5.12 -4.87
N VAL A 74 0.78 5.66 -5.21
CA VAL A 74 2.06 5.16 -4.73
C VAL A 74 2.53 6.09 -3.60
N ALA A 75 2.89 5.53 -2.47
CA ALA A 75 3.44 6.27 -1.34
C ALA A 75 4.95 6.35 -1.50
N LEU A 76 5.48 7.57 -1.60
CA LEU A 76 6.88 7.81 -1.88
C LEU A 76 7.71 8.03 -0.62
N GLY A 77 7.10 8.60 0.42
CA GLY A 77 7.80 8.89 1.64
C GLY A 77 6.87 9.33 2.75
N ARG A 78 7.41 9.35 3.96
CA ARG A 78 6.75 9.93 5.12
C ARG A 78 7.26 11.35 5.30
N VAL A 79 6.36 12.32 5.40
CA VAL A 79 6.72 13.74 5.57
C VAL A 79 6.56 14.22 7.00
N TRP A 80 5.83 13.47 7.82
CA TRP A 80 5.62 13.81 9.22
C TRP A 80 5.38 12.53 10.02
N PRO A 81 5.90 12.37 11.23
CA PRO A 81 6.66 13.34 12.03
C PRO A 81 8.11 13.53 11.61
N ARG A 82 8.69 12.56 10.91
CA ARG A 82 10.08 12.66 10.41
C ARG A 82 10.12 12.28 8.94
N PRO A 83 10.69 13.12 8.07
CA PRO A 83 10.82 12.77 6.67
C PRO A 83 11.58 11.46 6.49
N ARG A 84 11.06 10.61 5.62
CA ARG A 84 11.62 9.29 5.37
C ARG A 84 11.17 8.78 4.00
N ARG A 85 12.10 8.22 3.24
CA ARG A 85 11.76 7.54 2.00
C ARG A 85 11.20 6.15 2.31
N LEU A 86 10.19 5.76 1.59
CA LEU A 86 9.58 4.44 1.73
C LEU A 86 10.09 3.43 0.72
#